data_79e930a1d9eb52414cafb035e27f6b51
#
_entry.id   79e930a1d9eb52414cafb035e27f6b51
#
_cell.length_a   1.000
_cell.length_b   1.000
_cell.length_c   1.000
_cell.angle_alpha   90.00
_cell.angle_beta   90.00
_cell.angle_gamma   90.00
#
_symmetry.space_group_name_H-M   'P 1'
#
loop_
_entity.id
_entity.type
_entity.pdbx_description
1 polymer ?
#
loop_
_entity_poly.entity_id
_entity_poly.type
_entity_poly.pdbx_seq_one_letter_code
_entity_poly.pdbx_strand_id
1 'polypeptide(L)'
;SAVATVLVISILAAAISFVIQAGIVRPINAVVEALRDIAEGEGDLTRRLPVKSDDEVGQLAQWFNTFIEKVHVIISDVSTTASELNASTEKLSHTAKETEQGVINQQAEIQQVVTAVREMAAVVDDVANNVTQTADNAEEADREANSGKGVVTRTMSQIENLAADINAAADVIDKLRQETDSIGSVLDVIRGIAEQTNLLALNAAIEAARAGEQGRGFAVVADEVRTLASRTQTSTQEIQEMIERLQSGAREAVQMMEKGTTQAEESVRQAEEASRSLEAITGGVGSIKDKTNQIASASEEQSAATREMERNMDNIAGVARQTAEGSVEIAQSTVELVNMASSMAKIVKQFKL
;
A
#
# COMPACT_ATOMS: atom_id res chain seq x y z
N SER A 1 -79.57 101.71 45.98
CA SER A 1 -78.39 100.99 46.48
C SER A 1 -78.54 99.44 46.31
N ALA A 2 -79.74 98.82 46.42
CA ALA A 2 -79.86 97.34 46.30
C ALA A 2 -79.52 96.79 44.88
N VAL A 3 -79.87 97.55 43.78
CA VAL A 3 -79.53 97.17 42.40
C VAL A 3 -77.99 97.16 42.16
N ALA A 4 -77.28 98.11 42.72
CA ALA A 4 -75.77 98.15 42.59
C ALA A 4 -75.10 97.00 43.33
N THR A 5 -75.64 96.54 44.48
CA THR A 5 -75.09 95.40 45.21
C THR A 5 -75.28 94.07 44.46
N VAL A 6 -76.44 93.85 43.86
CA VAL A 6 -76.77 92.70 43.06
C VAL A 6 -75.89 92.65 41.79
N LEU A 7 -75.62 93.78 41.14
CA LEU A 7 -74.76 93.89 40.00
C LEU A 7 -73.29 93.54 40.35
N VAL A 8 -72.76 94.06 41.47
CA VAL A 8 -71.41 93.73 41.96
C VAL A 8 -71.26 92.27 42.29
N ILE A 9 -72.27 91.64 42.99
CA ILE A 9 -72.29 90.24 43.33
C ILE A 9 -72.30 89.36 42.05
N SER A 10 -73.20 89.78 41.08
CA SER A 10 -73.21 89.02 39.78
C SER A 10 -71.94 89.14 38.99
N ILE A 11 -71.29 90.27 38.96
CA ILE A 11 -69.99 90.45 38.32
C ILE A 11 -68.92 89.63 39.00
N LEU A 12 -68.87 89.63 40.36
CA LEU A 12 -67.92 88.81 41.14
C LEU A 12 -68.18 87.33 40.93
N ALA A 13 -69.44 86.89 40.95
CA ALA A 13 -69.79 85.50 40.67
C ALA A 13 -69.41 85.07 39.25
N ALA A 14 -69.65 85.94 38.23
CA ALA A 14 -69.19 85.70 36.85
C ALA A 14 -67.67 85.64 36.72
N ALA A 15 -66.96 86.55 37.41
CA ALA A 15 -65.49 86.54 37.43
C ALA A 15 -64.93 85.27 38.08
N ILE A 16 -65.51 84.86 39.24
CA ILE A 16 -65.08 83.62 39.93
C ILE A 16 -65.35 82.41 39.07
N SER A 17 -66.58 82.34 38.45
CA SER A 17 -66.94 81.25 37.54
C SER A 17 -66.01 81.19 36.33
N PHE A 18 -65.60 82.36 35.76
CA PHE A 18 -64.63 82.40 34.65
C PHE A 18 -63.26 81.95 35.04
N VAL A 19 -62.78 82.33 36.25
CA VAL A 19 -61.50 81.87 36.76
C VAL A 19 -61.43 80.36 37.01
N ILE A 20 -62.54 79.83 37.64
CA ILE A 20 -62.65 78.38 37.89
C ILE A 20 -62.72 77.64 36.56
N GLN A 21 -63.46 78.13 35.59
CA GLN A 21 -63.62 77.51 34.31
C GLN A 21 -62.33 77.54 33.48
N ALA A 22 -61.61 78.66 33.47
CA ALA A 22 -60.38 78.82 32.71
C ALA A 22 -59.16 78.20 33.41
N GLY A 23 -59.09 78.26 34.76
CA GLY A 23 -57.95 77.76 35.51
C GLY A 23 -58.02 76.26 35.93
N ILE A 24 -59.25 75.73 36.09
CA ILE A 24 -59.40 74.35 36.62
C ILE A 24 -60.09 73.44 35.60
N VAL A 25 -61.29 73.81 35.16
CA VAL A 25 -62.12 72.90 34.37
C VAL A 25 -61.59 72.66 32.99
N ARG A 26 -61.10 73.69 32.25
CA ARG A 26 -60.54 73.52 30.91
C ARG A 26 -59.25 72.69 30.92
N PRO A 27 -58.26 72.86 31.79
CA PRO A 27 -57.05 72.01 31.84
C PRO A 27 -57.41 70.61 32.18
N ILE A 28 -58.28 70.33 33.17
CA ILE A 28 -58.71 68.96 33.55
C ILE A 28 -59.36 68.29 32.37
N ASN A 29 -60.30 68.97 31.66
CA ASN A 29 -60.91 68.41 30.46
C ASN A 29 -59.92 68.14 29.35
N ALA A 30 -58.85 68.95 29.21
CA ALA A 30 -57.81 68.68 28.25
C ALA A 30 -56.98 67.39 28.58
N VAL A 31 -56.78 67.11 29.89
CA VAL A 31 -56.16 65.82 30.36
C VAL A 31 -57.09 64.66 30.03
N VAL A 32 -58.38 64.80 30.33
CA VAL A 32 -59.40 63.76 30.09
C VAL A 32 -59.51 63.44 28.59
N GLU A 33 -59.55 64.49 27.72
CA GLU A 33 -59.54 64.31 26.26
C GLU A 33 -58.31 63.65 25.76
N ALA A 34 -57.16 64.03 26.23
CA ALA A 34 -55.86 63.40 25.86
C ALA A 34 -55.77 61.93 26.29
N LEU A 35 -56.21 61.59 27.55
CA LEU A 35 -56.29 60.22 28.01
C LEU A 35 -57.29 59.38 27.19
N ARG A 36 -58.45 60.02 26.86
CA ARG A 36 -59.45 59.33 26.03
C ARG A 36 -58.94 59.05 24.62
N ASP A 37 -58.23 59.97 24.01
CA ASP A 37 -57.61 59.77 22.69
C ASP A 37 -56.60 58.61 22.73
N ILE A 38 -55.73 58.46 23.79
CA ILE A 38 -54.77 57.35 23.98
C ILE A 38 -55.56 56.06 24.21
N ALA A 39 -56.66 56.03 24.93
CA ALA A 39 -57.42 54.83 25.30
C ALA A 39 -58.35 54.31 24.21
N GLU A 40 -59.00 55.18 23.48
CA GLU A 40 -60.12 54.88 22.57
C GLU A 40 -59.92 55.48 21.17
N GLY A 41 -58.99 56.46 21.00
CA GLY A 41 -58.76 57.18 19.75
C GLY A 41 -57.55 56.65 18.94
N GLU A 42 -56.82 57.58 18.30
CA GLU A 42 -55.65 57.29 17.47
C GLU A 42 -54.38 56.94 18.27
N GLY A 43 -54.43 57.01 19.61
CA GLY A 43 -53.28 56.74 20.48
C GLY A 43 -52.13 57.75 20.24
N ASP A 44 -52.42 59.04 20.04
CA ASP A 44 -51.41 60.03 19.71
C ASP A 44 -50.43 60.31 20.90
N LEU A 45 -49.27 59.67 20.91
CA LEU A 45 -48.26 59.88 21.93
C LEU A 45 -47.36 61.10 21.67
N THR A 46 -47.57 61.87 20.59
CA THR A 46 -46.86 63.14 20.31
C THR A 46 -47.47 64.34 21.02
N ARG A 47 -48.73 64.21 21.44
CA ARG A 47 -49.50 65.33 22.04
C ARG A 47 -48.98 65.66 23.44
N ARG A 48 -48.79 66.97 23.72
CA ARG A 48 -48.35 67.45 25.02
C ARG A 48 -49.36 68.47 25.56
N LEU A 49 -49.65 68.47 26.85
CA LEU A 49 -50.48 69.44 27.53
C LEU A 49 -49.72 70.68 27.88
N PRO A 50 -50.23 71.91 27.67
CA PRO A 50 -49.54 73.13 28.06
C PRO A 50 -49.56 73.29 29.58
N VAL A 51 -48.38 73.41 30.17
CA VAL A 51 -48.19 73.75 31.60
C VAL A 51 -48.39 75.26 31.76
N LYS A 52 -49.56 75.73 32.25
CA LYS A 52 -49.93 77.15 32.32
C LYS A 52 -49.93 77.70 33.75
N SER A 53 -49.85 76.91 34.77
CA SER A 53 -49.86 77.28 36.17
C SER A 53 -48.90 76.50 36.98
N ASP A 54 -48.44 77.01 38.11
CA ASP A 54 -47.53 76.31 39.06
C ASP A 54 -48.28 75.64 40.20
N ASP A 55 -49.63 75.47 40.08
CA ASP A 55 -50.52 74.81 41.00
C ASP A 55 -50.71 73.33 40.75
N GLU A 56 -51.60 72.63 41.46
CA GLU A 56 -51.79 71.17 41.34
C GLU A 56 -52.25 70.82 39.93
N VAL A 57 -52.89 71.72 39.17
CA VAL A 57 -53.37 71.47 37.79
C VAL A 57 -52.13 71.51 36.82
N GLY A 58 -51.20 72.48 37.05
CA GLY A 58 -49.95 72.54 36.30
C GLY A 58 -49.10 71.33 36.56
N GLN A 59 -49.03 70.86 37.84
CA GLN A 59 -48.33 69.61 38.17
C GLN A 59 -48.94 68.39 37.49
N LEU A 60 -50.26 68.31 37.45
CA LEU A 60 -50.95 67.24 36.72
C LEU A 60 -50.55 67.17 35.21
N ALA A 61 -50.53 68.38 34.56
CA ALA A 61 -50.14 68.47 33.16
C ALA A 61 -48.69 68.04 32.96
N GLN A 62 -47.75 68.39 33.90
CA GLN A 62 -46.35 68.02 33.85
C GLN A 62 -46.15 66.50 34.01
N TRP A 63 -46.82 65.90 35.00
CA TRP A 63 -46.74 64.43 35.21
C TRP A 63 -47.38 63.64 34.05
N PHE A 64 -48.50 64.16 33.49
CA PHE A 64 -49.07 63.58 32.28
C PHE A 64 -48.03 63.59 31.11
N ASN A 65 -47.44 64.74 30.82
CA ASN A 65 -46.38 64.82 29.79
C ASN A 65 -45.21 63.88 30.02
N THR A 66 -44.74 63.73 31.26
CA THR A 66 -43.70 62.82 31.61
C THR A 66 -44.12 61.34 31.41
N PHE A 67 -45.38 60.99 31.76
CA PHE A 67 -45.93 59.70 31.50
C PHE A 67 -45.98 59.36 30.00
N ILE A 68 -46.57 60.31 29.21
CA ILE A 68 -46.63 60.11 27.72
C ILE A 68 -45.25 59.98 27.10
N GLU A 69 -44.27 60.76 27.54
CA GLU A 69 -42.89 60.66 27.08
C GLU A 69 -42.30 59.28 27.31
N LYS A 70 -42.51 58.72 28.52
CA LYS A 70 -42.05 57.37 28.85
C LYS A 70 -42.75 56.30 27.99
N VAL A 71 -44.07 56.44 27.78
CA VAL A 71 -44.83 55.51 26.91
C VAL A 71 -44.37 55.61 25.47
N HIS A 72 -44.16 56.87 24.97
CA HIS A 72 -43.64 57.08 23.61
C HIS A 72 -42.27 56.39 23.40
N VAL A 73 -41.32 56.52 24.34
CA VAL A 73 -40.00 55.87 24.24
C VAL A 73 -40.17 54.36 24.25
N ILE A 74 -40.99 53.80 25.18
CA ILE A 74 -41.20 52.33 25.24
C ILE A 74 -41.80 51.82 23.94
N ILE A 75 -42.81 52.46 23.38
CA ILE A 75 -43.44 52.02 22.12
C ILE A 75 -42.46 52.17 20.93
N SER A 76 -41.63 53.22 20.91
CA SER A 76 -40.58 53.39 19.90
C SER A 76 -39.53 52.29 19.99
N ASP A 77 -39.08 51.95 21.19
CA ASP A 77 -38.14 50.87 21.42
C ASP A 77 -38.69 49.49 21.00
N VAL A 78 -39.97 49.24 21.32
CA VAL A 78 -40.66 48.01 20.89
C VAL A 78 -40.76 47.97 19.35
N SER A 79 -41.03 49.11 18.69
CA SER A 79 -41.08 49.19 17.23
C SER A 79 -39.74 48.83 16.60
N THR A 80 -38.67 49.41 17.14
CA THR A 80 -37.28 49.15 16.67
C THR A 80 -36.93 47.69 16.90
N THR A 81 -37.17 47.15 18.08
CA THR A 81 -36.90 45.75 18.41
C THR A 81 -37.68 44.77 17.52
N ALA A 82 -38.91 45.05 17.23
CA ALA A 82 -39.73 44.24 16.31
C ALA A 82 -39.17 44.24 14.88
N SER A 83 -38.64 45.37 14.41
CA SER A 83 -38.01 45.48 13.10
C SER A 83 -36.70 44.72 13.05
N GLU A 84 -35.86 44.83 14.08
CA GLU A 84 -34.58 44.08 14.22
C GLU A 84 -34.84 42.58 14.32
N LEU A 85 -35.87 42.16 15.05
CA LEU A 85 -36.26 40.77 15.15
C LEU A 85 -36.67 40.22 13.78
N ASN A 86 -37.44 40.95 13.00
CA ASN A 86 -37.83 40.54 11.64
C ASN A 86 -36.60 40.37 10.72
N ALA A 87 -35.68 41.31 10.71
CA ALA A 87 -34.43 41.20 9.94
C ALA A 87 -33.57 40.01 10.37
N SER A 88 -33.49 39.75 11.70
CA SER A 88 -32.74 38.62 12.25
C SER A 88 -33.35 37.27 11.89
N THR A 89 -34.69 37.20 11.88
CA THR A 89 -35.42 35.97 11.49
C THR A 89 -35.31 35.68 10.00
N GLU A 90 -35.30 36.69 9.13
CA GLU A 90 -35.01 36.50 7.69
C GLU A 90 -33.63 35.90 7.46
N LYS A 91 -32.62 36.42 8.15
CA LYS A 91 -31.26 35.90 8.10
C LYS A 91 -31.17 34.45 8.60
N LEU A 92 -31.85 34.14 9.72
CA LEU A 92 -31.90 32.79 10.27
C LEU A 92 -32.59 31.79 9.32
N SER A 93 -33.67 32.19 8.66
CA SER A 93 -34.34 31.39 7.63
C SER A 93 -33.43 31.10 6.44
N HIS A 94 -32.66 32.09 5.98
CA HIS A 94 -31.67 31.90 4.91
C HIS A 94 -30.60 30.91 5.33
N THR A 95 -30.01 31.08 6.51
CA THR A 95 -28.96 30.19 7.04
C THR A 95 -29.47 28.75 7.20
N ALA A 96 -30.73 28.57 7.67
CA ALA A 96 -31.31 27.23 7.77
C ALA A 96 -31.40 26.53 6.40
N LYS A 97 -31.87 27.26 5.34
CA LYS A 97 -31.92 26.73 3.97
C LYS A 97 -30.54 26.40 3.40
N GLU A 98 -29.55 27.26 3.62
CA GLU A 98 -28.17 27.01 3.18
C GLU A 98 -27.61 25.75 3.88
N THR A 99 -27.89 25.59 5.18
CA THR A 99 -27.47 24.40 5.95
C THR A 99 -28.14 23.14 5.40
N GLU A 100 -29.44 23.17 5.11
CA GLU A 100 -30.15 22.04 4.50
C GLU A 100 -29.55 21.65 3.15
N GLN A 101 -29.25 22.61 2.27
CA GLN A 101 -28.58 22.33 0.99
C GLN A 101 -27.18 21.79 1.19
N GLY A 102 -26.42 22.29 2.15
CA GLY A 102 -25.09 21.78 2.52
C GLY A 102 -25.14 20.32 2.96
N VAL A 103 -26.15 19.95 3.76
CA VAL A 103 -26.35 18.56 4.20
C VAL A 103 -26.69 17.63 3.04
N ILE A 104 -27.53 18.07 2.08
CA ILE A 104 -27.83 17.28 0.88
C ILE A 104 -26.54 16.97 0.09
N ASN A 105 -25.70 17.96 -0.12
CA ASN A 105 -24.42 17.79 -0.79
C ASN A 105 -23.50 16.84 -0.01
N GLN A 106 -23.42 17.03 1.31
CA GLN A 106 -22.64 16.17 2.19
C GLN A 106 -23.11 14.71 2.15
N GLN A 107 -24.41 14.44 2.08
CA GLN A 107 -24.93 13.08 1.93
C GLN A 107 -24.48 12.42 0.62
N ALA A 108 -24.44 13.18 -0.47
CA ALA A 108 -23.94 12.68 -1.75
C ALA A 108 -22.43 12.32 -1.67
N GLU A 109 -21.62 13.17 -1.02
CA GLU A 109 -20.20 12.91 -0.80
C GLU A 109 -19.98 11.70 0.10
N ILE A 110 -20.72 11.55 1.19
CA ILE A 110 -20.69 10.38 2.07
C ILE A 110 -20.95 9.11 1.27
N GLN A 111 -21.95 9.10 0.38
CA GLN A 111 -22.29 7.94 -0.44
C GLN A 111 -21.14 7.55 -1.38
N GLN A 112 -20.42 8.52 -1.93
CA GLN A 112 -19.22 8.27 -2.75
C GLN A 112 -18.08 7.66 -1.91
N VAL A 113 -17.84 8.21 -0.72
CA VAL A 113 -16.81 7.68 0.20
C VAL A 113 -17.15 6.26 0.64
N VAL A 114 -18.43 5.96 0.97
CA VAL A 114 -18.87 4.59 1.31
C VAL A 114 -18.59 3.62 0.17
N THR A 115 -18.82 4.04 -1.08
CA THR A 115 -18.51 3.21 -2.24
C THR A 115 -17.01 2.95 -2.35
N ALA A 116 -16.17 3.98 -2.21
CA ALA A 116 -14.71 3.84 -2.24
C ALA A 116 -14.17 2.96 -1.11
N VAL A 117 -14.74 3.04 0.10
CA VAL A 117 -14.39 2.18 1.24
C VAL A 117 -14.72 0.71 0.94
N ARG A 118 -15.86 0.42 0.30
CA ARG A 118 -16.22 -0.95 -0.11
C ARG A 118 -15.28 -1.49 -1.20
N GLU A 119 -14.92 -0.66 -2.17
CA GLU A 119 -13.93 -1.04 -3.19
C GLU A 119 -12.56 -1.32 -2.55
N MET A 120 -12.16 -0.49 -1.57
CA MET A 120 -10.93 -0.72 -0.80
C MET A 120 -10.98 -2.06 -0.03
N ALA A 121 -12.12 -2.41 0.59
CA ALA A 121 -12.31 -3.69 1.26
C ALA A 121 -12.10 -4.88 0.32
N ALA A 122 -12.65 -4.81 -0.90
CA ALA A 122 -12.47 -5.84 -1.93
C ALA A 122 -11.00 -5.96 -2.38
N VAL A 123 -10.31 -4.82 -2.58
CA VAL A 123 -8.88 -4.83 -2.93
C VAL A 123 -8.02 -5.44 -1.80
N VAL A 124 -8.33 -5.15 -0.54
CA VAL A 124 -7.60 -5.73 0.61
C VAL A 124 -7.79 -7.25 0.67
N ASP A 125 -9.00 -7.74 0.39
CA ASP A 125 -9.29 -9.19 0.32
C ASP A 125 -8.53 -9.86 -0.84
N ASP A 126 -8.50 -9.23 -2.02
CA ASP A 126 -7.72 -9.70 -3.17
C ASP A 126 -6.21 -9.74 -2.85
N VAL A 127 -5.69 -8.73 -2.15
CA VAL A 127 -4.29 -8.72 -1.70
C VAL A 127 -4.02 -9.88 -0.74
N ALA A 128 -4.89 -10.15 0.22
CA ALA A 128 -4.75 -11.26 1.15
C ALA A 128 -4.72 -12.62 0.44
N ASN A 129 -5.59 -12.82 -0.57
CA ASN A 129 -5.62 -14.02 -1.40
C ASN A 129 -4.32 -14.17 -2.22
N ASN A 130 -3.84 -13.11 -2.85
CA ASN A 130 -2.59 -13.10 -3.61
C ASN A 130 -1.37 -13.39 -2.72
N VAL A 131 -1.37 -12.89 -1.50
CA VAL A 131 -0.32 -13.16 -0.49
C VAL A 131 -0.29 -14.65 -0.14
N THR A 132 -1.44 -15.27 0.09
CA THR A 132 -1.54 -16.71 0.36
C THR A 132 -0.99 -17.52 -0.81
N GLN A 133 -1.41 -17.21 -2.03
CA GLN A 133 -0.92 -17.89 -3.24
C GLN A 133 0.59 -17.70 -3.44
N THR A 134 1.11 -16.51 -3.15
CA THR A 134 2.56 -16.23 -3.24
C THR A 134 3.34 -17.04 -2.21
N ALA A 135 2.81 -17.22 -1.00
CA ALA A 135 3.41 -18.05 0.04
C ALA A 135 3.50 -19.52 -0.40
N ASP A 136 2.42 -20.05 -0.97
CA ASP A 136 2.35 -21.43 -1.49
C ASP A 136 3.36 -21.64 -2.64
N ASN A 137 3.42 -20.72 -3.60
CA ASN A 137 4.37 -20.77 -4.71
C ASN A 137 5.84 -20.69 -4.22
N ALA A 138 6.11 -19.86 -3.21
CA ALA A 138 7.43 -19.76 -2.60
C ALA A 138 7.82 -21.07 -1.90
N GLU A 139 6.89 -21.74 -1.20
CA GLU A 139 7.15 -23.02 -0.56
C GLU A 139 7.43 -24.12 -1.59
N GLU A 140 6.73 -24.14 -2.71
CA GLU A 140 6.98 -25.06 -3.81
C GLU A 140 8.35 -24.82 -4.43
N ALA A 141 8.71 -23.55 -4.72
CA ALA A 141 10.01 -23.18 -5.26
C ALA A 141 11.18 -23.56 -4.31
N ASP A 142 10.99 -23.42 -3.00
CA ASP A 142 11.99 -23.88 -2.01
C ASP A 142 12.19 -25.38 -2.06
N ARG A 143 11.10 -26.16 -2.11
CA ARG A 143 11.15 -27.61 -2.24
C ARG A 143 11.87 -28.07 -3.51
N GLU A 144 11.55 -27.42 -4.64
CA GLU A 144 12.17 -27.72 -5.94
C GLU A 144 13.67 -27.38 -5.94
N ALA A 145 14.08 -26.23 -5.40
CA ALA A 145 15.47 -25.81 -5.30
C ALA A 145 16.28 -26.78 -4.40
N ASN A 146 15.71 -27.18 -3.26
CA ASN A 146 16.35 -28.14 -2.36
C ASN A 146 16.45 -29.54 -2.99
N SER A 147 15.44 -29.99 -3.73
CA SER A 147 15.48 -31.25 -4.49
C SER A 147 16.55 -31.18 -5.58
N GLY A 148 16.61 -30.09 -6.34
CA GLY A 148 17.63 -29.84 -7.34
C GLY A 148 19.04 -29.87 -6.77
N LYS A 149 19.28 -29.23 -5.61
CA LYS A 149 20.55 -29.27 -4.87
C LYS A 149 20.96 -30.69 -4.52
N GLY A 150 19.99 -31.52 -4.06
CA GLY A 150 20.22 -32.93 -3.79
C GLY A 150 20.61 -33.74 -5.03
N VAL A 151 20.02 -33.45 -6.20
CA VAL A 151 20.41 -34.07 -7.47
C VAL A 151 21.83 -33.68 -7.87
N VAL A 152 22.15 -32.36 -7.85
CA VAL A 152 23.47 -31.85 -8.19
C VAL A 152 24.56 -32.46 -7.29
N THR A 153 24.31 -32.54 -5.97
CA THR A 153 25.26 -33.16 -5.03
C THR A 153 25.54 -34.65 -5.35
N ARG A 154 24.49 -35.42 -5.68
CA ARG A 154 24.65 -36.81 -6.10
C ARG A 154 25.43 -36.92 -7.42
N THR A 155 25.15 -36.03 -8.38
CA THR A 155 25.87 -35.98 -9.66
C THR A 155 27.37 -35.68 -9.46
N MET A 156 27.71 -34.72 -8.59
CA MET A 156 29.10 -34.45 -8.22
C MET A 156 29.80 -35.70 -7.70
N SER A 157 29.21 -36.38 -6.74
CA SER A 157 29.78 -37.62 -6.19
C SER A 157 29.95 -38.74 -7.24
N GLN A 158 29.05 -38.84 -8.20
CA GLN A 158 29.15 -39.78 -9.30
C GLN A 158 30.28 -39.42 -10.24
N ILE A 159 30.54 -38.15 -10.53
CA ILE A 159 31.61 -37.68 -11.39
C ILE A 159 32.97 -37.88 -10.68
N GLU A 160 33.03 -37.61 -9.35
CA GLU A 160 34.23 -37.87 -8.55
C GLU A 160 34.60 -39.36 -8.57
N ASN A 161 33.60 -40.24 -8.40
CA ASN A 161 33.83 -41.69 -8.50
C ASN A 161 34.29 -42.10 -9.92
N LEU A 162 33.67 -41.50 -10.96
CA LEU A 162 34.10 -41.75 -12.36
C LEU A 162 35.57 -41.29 -12.58
N ALA A 163 35.98 -40.16 -12.06
CA ALA A 163 37.35 -39.69 -12.13
C ALA A 163 38.33 -40.67 -11.44
N ALA A 164 37.94 -41.20 -10.28
CA ALA A 164 38.72 -42.22 -9.58
C ALA A 164 38.84 -43.53 -10.40
N ASP A 165 37.76 -43.98 -11.03
CA ASP A 165 37.77 -45.17 -11.88
C ASP A 165 38.64 -44.98 -13.14
N ILE A 166 38.59 -43.77 -13.76
CA ILE A 166 39.45 -43.42 -14.89
C ILE A 166 40.95 -43.46 -14.48
N ASN A 167 41.29 -42.90 -13.32
CA ASN A 167 42.66 -42.92 -12.78
C ASN A 167 43.12 -44.36 -12.49
N ALA A 168 42.28 -45.18 -11.89
CA ALA A 168 42.58 -46.60 -11.67
C ALA A 168 42.80 -47.37 -12.98
N ALA A 169 42.01 -47.07 -14.02
CA ALA A 169 42.21 -47.64 -15.34
C ALA A 169 43.49 -47.15 -16.00
N ALA A 170 43.86 -45.88 -15.83
CA ALA A 170 45.16 -45.35 -16.31
C ALA A 170 46.35 -46.06 -15.68
N ASP A 171 46.29 -46.34 -14.39
CA ASP A 171 47.35 -47.10 -13.67
C ASP A 171 47.49 -48.55 -14.23
N VAL A 172 46.35 -49.20 -14.57
CA VAL A 172 46.39 -50.55 -15.18
C VAL A 172 47.00 -50.51 -16.56
N ILE A 173 46.69 -49.54 -17.38
CA ILE A 173 47.25 -49.36 -18.73
C ILE A 173 48.72 -49.00 -18.65
N ASP A 174 49.16 -48.17 -17.69
CA ASP A 174 50.56 -47.87 -17.51
C ASP A 174 51.40 -49.12 -17.09
N LYS A 175 50.84 -50.00 -16.23
CA LYS A 175 51.45 -51.30 -15.91
C LYS A 175 51.59 -52.18 -17.17
N LEU A 176 50.50 -52.22 -18.01
CA LEU A 176 50.56 -52.97 -19.28
C LEU A 176 51.67 -52.43 -20.20
N ARG A 177 51.87 -51.09 -20.28
CA ARG A 177 52.94 -50.45 -21.00
C ARG A 177 54.30 -50.91 -20.49
N GLN A 178 54.48 -50.92 -19.16
CA GLN A 178 55.76 -51.39 -18.53
C GLN A 178 56.06 -52.86 -18.80
N GLU A 179 55.02 -53.74 -18.79
CA GLU A 179 55.14 -55.15 -19.12
C GLU A 179 55.47 -55.35 -20.60
N THR A 180 54.86 -54.58 -21.50
CA THR A 180 55.25 -54.65 -22.94
C THR A 180 56.62 -54.11 -23.25
N ASP A 181 57.09 -53.09 -22.51
CA ASP A 181 58.49 -52.61 -22.57
C ASP A 181 59.46 -53.74 -22.16
N SER A 182 59.13 -54.50 -21.11
CA SER A 182 59.88 -55.63 -20.65
C SER A 182 59.91 -56.77 -21.69
N ILE A 183 58.78 -57.07 -22.33
CA ILE A 183 58.73 -58.08 -23.42
C ILE A 183 59.54 -57.63 -24.61
N GLY A 184 59.52 -56.35 -24.98
CA GLY A 184 60.36 -55.80 -26.04
C GLY A 184 61.87 -56.06 -25.79
N SER A 185 62.34 -55.85 -24.56
CA SER A 185 63.71 -56.12 -24.15
C SER A 185 64.05 -57.60 -24.27
N VAL A 186 63.14 -58.51 -23.93
CA VAL A 186 63.37 -59.96 -24.07
C VAL A 186 63.43 -60.35 -25.56
N LEU A 187 62.61 -59.76 -26.41
CA LEU A 187 62.60 -59.98 -27.86
C LEU A 187 63.93 -59.54 -28.49
N ASP A 188 64.52 -58.42 -28.05
CA ASP A 188 65.84 -57.98 -28.51
C ASP A 188 66.92 -58.99 -28.18
N VAL A 189 66.86 -59.61 -26.99
CA VAL A 189 67.75 -60.69 -26.60
C VAL A 189 67.55 -61.91 -27.46
N ILE A 190 66.30 -62.36 -27.69
CA ILE A 190 66.03 -63.54 -28.57
C ILE A 190 66.50 -63.27 -30.00
N ARG A 191 66.25 -62.05 -30.55
CA ARG A 191 66.77 -61.64 -31.87
C ARG A 191 68.29 -61.74 -31.94
N GLY A 192 69.00 -61.27 -30.92
CA GLY A 192 70.45 -61.35 -30.79
C GLY A 192 70.93 -62.82 -30.76
N ILE A 193 70.23 -63.70 -30.01
CA ILE A 193 70.60 -65.14 -29.97
C ILE A 193 70.36 -65.79 -31.34
N ALA A 194 69.22 -65.45 -32.00
CA ALA A 194 68.89 -65.96 -33.32
C ALA A 194 69.97 -65.52 -34.38
N GLU A 195 70.40 -64.25 -34.33
CA GLU A 195 71.49 -63.76 -35.18
C GLU A 195 72.82 -64.46 -34.94
N GLN A 196 73.21 -64.61 -33.66
CA GLN A 196 74.38 -65.39 -33.31
C GLN A 196 74.33 -66.87 -33.79
N THR A 197 73.13 -67.50 -33.62
CA THR A 197 72.86 -68.85 -34.07
C THR A 197 72.96 -69.00 -35.57
N ASN A 198 72.42 -68.00 -36.32
CA ASN A 198 72.53 -67.94 -37.76
C ASN A 198 74.06 -67.86 -38.24
N LEU A 199 74.86 -67.01 -37.53
CA LEU A 199 76.27 -66.87 -37.80
C LEU A 199 77.03 -68.15 -37.46
N LEU A 200 76.75 -68.81 -36.32
CA LEU A 200 77.31 -70.09 -35.92
C LEU A 200 77.00 -71.21 -36.94
N ALA A 201 75.76 -71.30 -37.37
CA ALA A 201 75.27 -72.22 -38.39
C ALA A 201 75.98 -71.99 -39.74
N LEU A 202 76.11 -70.70 -40.16
CA LEU A 202 76.87 -70.35 -41.36
C LEU A 202 78.35 -70.84 -41.30
N ASN A 203 78.98 -70.58 -40.17
CA ASN A 203 80.36 -71.01 -39.96
C ASN A 203 80.48 -72.55 -39.99
N ALA A 204 79.50 -73.27 -39.37
CA ALA A 204 79.46 -74.73 -39.38
C ALA A 204 79.18 -75.29 -40.82
N ALA A 205 78.32 -74.63 -41.58
CA ALA A 205 78.06 -74.97 -43.01
C ALA A 205 79.35 -74.82 -43.86
N ILE A 206 80.12 -73.74 -43.64
CA ILE A 206 81.38 -73.47 -44.33
C ILE A 206 82.35 -74.54 -44.00
N GLU A 207 82.53 -74.91 -42.71
CA GLU A 207 83.53 -75.93 -42.31
C GLU A 207 83.10 -77.34 -42.75
N ALA A 208 81.76 -77.65 -42.76
CA ALA A 208 81.20 -78.89 -43.31
C ALA A 208 81.50 -79.03 -44.82
N ALA A 209 81.36 -77.92 -45.60
CA ALA A 209 81.73 -77.87 -47.00
C ALA A 209 83.20 -78.09 -47.23
N ARG A 210 84.05 -77.60 -46.28
CA ARG A 210 85.54 -77.76 -46.31
C ARG A 210 85.98 -79.17 -46.06
N ALA A 211 85.17 -79.98 -45.27
CA ALA A 211 85.46 -81.42 -45.01
C ALA A 211 85.03 -82.36 -46.13
N GLY A 212 84.44 -81.84 -47.23
CA GLY A 212 84.13 -82.66 -48.42
C GLY A 212 83.03 -83.70 -48.15
N GLU A 213 83.16 -84.92 -48.67
CA GLU A 213 82.24 -86.03 -48.54
C GLU A 213 81.99 -86.43 -47.06
N GLN A 214 82.93 -86.24 -46.19
CA GLN A 214 82.80 -86.52 -44.74
C GLN A 214 81.92 -85.48 -44.01
N GLY A 215 81.79 -84.33 -44.54
CA GLY A 215 81.07 -83.27 -43.95
C GLY A 215 79.57 -83.15 -44.37
N ARG A 216 79.05 -83.96 -45.35
CA ARG A 216 77.69 -83.85 -45.92
C ARG A 216 76.58 -83.90 -44.90
N GLY A 217 76.61 -84.77 -43.90
CA GLY A 217 75.62 -84.86 -42.85
C GLY A 217 75.58 -83.61 -41.95
N PHE A 218 76.81 -83.06 -41.63
CA PHE A 218 76.90 -81.78 -40.87
C PHE A 218 76.47 -80.56 -41.65
N ALA A 219 76.62 -80.53 -42.96
CA ALA A 219 76.19 -79.46 -43.82
C ALA A 219 74.63 -79.34 -43.83
N VAL A 220 73.89 -80.49 -43.91
CA VAL A 220 72.47 -80.52 -43.85
C VAL A 220 71.91 -80.00 -42.51
N VAL A 221 72.60 -80.44 -41.40
CA VAL A 221 72.16 -79.97 -40.03
C VAL A 221 72.44 -78.45 -39.89
N ALA A 222 73.58 -77.98 -40.37
CA ALA A 222 73.94 -76.58 -40.35
C ALA A 222 72.95 -75.72 -41.17
N ASP A 223 72.58 -76.17 -42.37
CA ASP A 223 71.55 -75.42 -43.14
C ASP A 223 70.18 -75.46 -42.49
N GLU A 224 69.73 -76.55 -41.81
CA GLU A 224 68.47 -76.62 -41.05
C GLU A 224 68.50 -75.68 -39.85
N VAL A 225 69.64 -75.66 -39.10
CA VAL A 225 69.81 -74.69 -37.96
C VAL A 225 69.79 -73.27 -38.49
N ARG A 226 70.45 -73.01 -39.62
CA ARG A 226 70.40 -71.66 -40.25
C ARG A 226 69.02 -71.23 -40.66
N THR A 227 68.25 -72.18 -41.25
CA THR A 227 66.80 -71.94 -41.63
C THR A 227 65.95 -71.67 -40.39
N LEU A 228 66.17 -72.43 -39.29
CA LEU A 228 65.42 -72.20 -38.05
C LEU A 228 65.81 -70.90 -37.40
N ALA A 229 67.07 -70.46 -37.39
CA ALA A 229 67.51 -69.17 -36.90
C ALA A 229 66.91 -68.02 -37.70
N SER A 230 66.88 -68.13 -39.04
CA SER A 230 66.17 -67.11 -39.91
C SER A 230 64.70 -67.04 -39.64
N ARG A 231 64.03 -68.19 -39.47
CA ARG A 231 62.60 -68.23 -39.10
C ARG A 231 62.37 -67.58 -37.71
N THR A 232 63.26 -67.84 -36.73
CA THR A 232 63.15 -67.24 -35.40
C THR A 232 63.35 -65.73 -35.51
N GLN A 233 64.26 -65.19 -36.32
CA GLN A 233 64.43 -63.76 -36.57
C GLN A 233 63.14 -63.13 -37.14
N THR A 234 62.55 -63.80 -38.17
CA THR A 234 61.34 -63.32 -38.76
C THR A 234 60.14 -63.26 -37.75
N SER A 235 59.96 -64.33 -36.96
CA SER A 235 58.98 -64.40 -35.91
C SER A 235 59.18 -63.36 -34.82
N THR A 236 60.41 -63.13 -34.35
CA THR A 236 60.75 -62.08 -33.38
C THR A 236 60.44 -60.70 -33.91
N GLN A 237 60.71 -60.42 -35.21
CA GLN A 237 60.40 -59.17 -35.85
C GLN A 237 58.89 -58.92 -35.90
N GLU A 238 58.08 -59.95 -36.25
CA GLU A 238 56.64 -59.85 -36.29
C GLU A 238 56.06 -59.57 -34.88
N ILE A 239 56.60 -60.20 -33.84
CA ILE A 239 56.20 -59.96 -32.44
C ILE A 239 56.63 -58.56 -32.03
N GLN A 240 57.84 -58.09 -32.40
CA GLN A 240 58.31 -56.73 -32.12
C GLN A 240 57.33 -55.67 -32.66
N GLU A 241 56.87 -55.82 -33.91
CA GLU A 241 55.91 -54.91 -34.48
C GLU A 241 54.53 -54.95 -33.77
N MET A 242 54.12 -56.13 -33.26
CA MET A 242 52.92 -56.22 -32.42
C MET A 242 53.07 -55.48 -31.09
N ILE A 243 54.28 -55.63 -30.43
CA ILE A 243 54.55 -54.92 -29.17
C ILE A 243 54.62 -53.43 -29.37
N GLU A 244 55.24 -52.92 -30.43
CA GLU A 244 55.23 -51.46 -30.78
C GLU A 244 53.83 -50.91 -30.95
N ARG A 245 52.94 -51.64 -31.64
CA ARG A 245 51.55 -51.25 -31.78
C ARG A 245 50.80 -51.23 -30.41
N LEU A 246 51.06 -52.23 -29.52
CA LEU A 246 50.48 -52.28 -28.18
C LEU A 246 50.95 -51.10 -27.33
N GLN A 247 52.29 -50.77 -27.36
CA GLN A 247 52.88 -49.63 -26.67
C GLN A 247 52.27 -48.28 -27.15
N SER A 248 52.09 -48.13 -28.47
CA SER A 248 51.42 -46.95 -29.04
C SER A 248 49.99 -46.82 -28.54
N GLY A 249 49.14 -47.91 -28.63
CA GLY A 249 47.81 -47.95 -28.14
C GLY A 249 47.66 -47.69 -26.65
N ALA A 250 48.62 -48.22 -25.83
CA ALA A 250 48.65 -47.93 -24.41
C ALA A 250 48.93 -46.47 -24.11
N ARG A 251 49.87 -45.82 -24.80
CA ARG A 251 50.12 -44.36 -24.65
C ARG A 251 48.92 -43.52 -25.03
N GLU A 252 48.26 -43.83 -26.14
CA GLU A 252 47.03 -43.14 -26.57
C GLU A 252 45.93 -43.34 -25.55
N ALA A 253 45.75 -44.52 -24.97
CA ALA A 253 44.75 -44.79 -23.92
C ALA A 253 45.02 -43.97 -22.66
N VAL A 254 46.27 -43.90 -22.17
CA VAL A 254 46.62 -43.05 -21.00
C VAL A 254 46.34 -41.60 -21.27
N GLN A 255 46.70 -41.07 -22.45
CA GLN A 255 46.42 -39.69 -22.81
C GLN A 255 44.90 -39.38 -22.86
N MET A 256 44.08 -40.32 -23.36
CA MET A 256 42.63 -40.18 -23.34
C MET A 256 42.09 -40.21 -21.91
N MET A 257 42.63 -41.01 -21.03
CA MET A 257 42.25 -41.07 -19.63
C MET A 257 42.59 -39.78 -18.88
N GLU A 258 43.80 -39.21 -19.08
CA GLU A 258 44.18 -37.89 -18.51
C GLU A 258 43.19 -36.79 -18.97
N LYS A 259 42.84 -36.78 -20.25
CA LYS A 259 41.81 -35.84 -20.76
C LYS A 259 40.45 -36.10 -20.12
N GLY A 260 40.07 -37.36 -19.90
CA GLY A 260 38.83 -37.75 -19.23
C GLY A 260 38.77 -37.25 -17.77
N THR A 261 39.89 -37.39 -17.03
CA THR A 261 40.00 -36.89 -15.66
C THR A 261 39.88 -35.37 -15.61
N THR A 262 40.59 -34.64 -16.49
CA THR A 262 40.47 -33.18 -16.58
C THR A 262 39.03 -32.76 -16.89
N GLN A 263 38.32 -33.46 -17.77
CA GLN A 263 36.91 -33.18 -18.10
C GLN A 263 35.98 -33.45 -16.91
N ALA A 264 36.26 -34.50 -16.13
CA ALA A 264 35.51 -34.81 -14.92
C ALA A 264 35.67 -33.71 -13.85
N GLU A 265 36.93 -33.26 -13.61
CA GLU A 265 37.23 -32.14 -12.68
C GLU A 265 36.47 -30.84 -13.09
N GLU A 266 36.49 -30.51 -14.37
CA GLU A 266 35.76 -29.36 -14.91
C GLU A 266 34.24 -29.50 -14.70
N SER A 267 33.72 -30.72 -14.88
CA SER A 267 32.28 -31.02 -14.66
C SER A 267 31.91 -30.91 -13.18
N VAL A 268 32.78 -31.31 -12.24
CA VAL A 268 32.57 -31.09 -10.80
C VAL A 268 32.50 -29.59 -10.49
N ARG A 269 33.43 -28.80 -11.03
CA ARG A 269 33.44 -27.34 -10.84
C ARG A 269 32.14 -26.66 -11.33
N GLN A 270 31.62 -27.08 -12.50
CA GLN A 270 30.38 -26.59 -13.03
C GLN A 270 29.16 -27.00 -12.14
N ALA A 271 29.20 -28.21 -11.61
CA ALA A 271 28.15 -28.67 -10.67
C ALA A 271 28.18 -27.90 -9.35
N GLU A 272 29.40 -27.54 -8.84
CA GLU A 272 29.51 -26.64 -7.67
C GLU A 272 28.89 -25.25 -7.93
N GLU A 273 29.10 -24.68 -9.13
CA GLU A 273 28.51 -23.41 -9.50
C GLU A 273 26.95 -23.51 -9.56
N ALA A 274 26.42 -24.60 -10.10
CA ALA A 274 25.02 -24.90 -10.09
C ALA A 274 24.44 -25.03 -8.66
N SER A 275 25.19 -25.72 -7.76
CA SER A 275 24.79 -25.85 -6.35
C SER A 275 24.75 -24.50 -5.64
N ARG A 276 25.71 -23.62 -5.87
CA ARG A 276 25.72 -22.25 -5.33
C ARG A 276 24.54 -21.41 -5.86
N SER A 277 24.19 -21.58 -7.13
CA SER A 277 23.05 -20.90 -7.72
C SER A 277 21.71 -21.34 -7.08
N LEU A 278 21.56 -22.63 -6.83
CA LEU A 278 20.38 -23.18 -6.12
C LEU A 278 20.32 -22.68 -4.68
N GLU A 279 21.44 -22.54 -3.99
CA GLU A 279 21.50 -21.98 -2.65
C GLU A 279 21.10 -20.49 -2.61
N ALA A 280 21.51 -19.72 -3.61
CA ALA A 280 21.07 -18.33 -3.77
C ALA A 280 19.56 -18.23 -4.05
N ILE A 281 18.99 -19.17 -4.83
CA ILE A 281 17.55 -19.27 -5.06
C ILE A 281 16.81 -19.55 -3.75
N THR A 282 17.24 -20.54 -2.96
CA THR A 282 16.65 -20.85 -1.65
C THR A 282 16.68 -19.65 -0.71
N GLY A 283 17.80 -18.92 -0.66
CA GLY A 283 17.92 -17.68 0.12
C GLY A 283 16.95 -16.58 -0.36
N GLY A 284 16.80 -16.41 -1.68
CA GLY A 284 15.85 -15.50 -2.28
C GLY A 284 14.39 -15.85 -1.94
N VAL A 285 14.05 -17.12 -2.02
CA VAL A 285 12.72 -17.65 -1.65
C VAL A 285 12.41 -17.42 -0.17
N GLY A 286 13.40 -17.62 0.72
CA GLY A 286 13.27 -17.28 2.14
C GLY A 286 12.90 -15.81 2.36
N SER A 287 13.56 -14.90 1.63
CA SER A 287 13.26 -13.48 1.68
C SER A 287 11.83 -13.14 1.15
N ILE A 288 11.36 -13.85 0.13
CA ILE A 288 9.98 -13.71 -0.38
C ILE A 288 9.00 -14.12 0.72
N LYS A 289 9.20 -15.25 1.39
CA LYS A 289 8.36 -15.73 2.48
C LYS A 289 8.25 -14.71 3.62
N ASP A 290 9.37 -14.11 4.03
CA ASP A 290 9.37 -13.07 5.07
C ASP A 290 8.58 -11.84 4.64
N LYS A 291 8.75 -11.40 3.39
CA LYS A 291 7.98 -10.27 2.84
C LYS A 291 6.49 -10.58 2.72
N THR A 292 6.14 -11.78 2.33
CA THR A 292 4.76 -12.25 2.23
C THR A 292 4.06 -12.22 3.59
N ASN A 293 4.74 -12.66 4.67
CA ASN A 293 4.23 -12.57 6.03
C ASN A 293 4.00 -11.11 6.48
N GLN A 294 4.93 -10.19 6.13
CA GLN A 294 4.75 -8.76 6.43
C GLN A 294 3.53 -8.16 5.69
N ILE A 295 3.33 -8.53 4.41
CA ILE A 295 2.17 -8.06 3.64
C ILE A 295 0.87 -8.64 4.21
N ALA A 296 0.85 -9.91 4.64
CA ALA A 296 -0.30 -10.52 5.29
C ALA A 296 -0.74 -9.72 6.53
N SER A 297 0.21 -9.42 7.44
CA SER A 297 -0.07 -8.61 8.62
C SER A 297 -0.57 -7.21 8.29
N ALA A 298 0.04 -6.55 7.29
CA ALA A 298 -0.41 -5.23 6.82
C ALA A 298 -1.83 -5.27 6.22
N SER A 299 -2.18 -6.36 5.51
CA SER A 299 -3.54 -6.56 4.95
C SER A 299 -4.59 -6.75 6.05
N GLU A 300 -4.26 -7.47 7.13
CA GLU A 300 -5.13 -7.60 8.30
C GLU A 300 -5.38 -6.24 8.97
N GLU A 301 -4.33 -5.43 9.15
CA GLU A 301 -4.47 -4.08 9.69
C GLU A 301 -5.31 -3.18 8.78
N GLN A 302 -5.09 -3.23 7.46
CA GLN A 302 -5.89 -2.49 6.49
C GLN A 302 -7.36 -2.93 6.50
N SER A 303 -7.64 -4.22 6.62
CA SER A 303 -9.01 -4.74 6.75
C SER A 303 -9.71 -4.20 8.01
N ALA A 304 -9.00 -4.13 9.14
CA ALA A 304 -9.53 -3.55 10.37
C ALA A 304 -9.82 -2.05 10.20
N ALA A 305 -8.88 -1.28 9.62
CA ALA A 305 -9.04 0.14 9.35
C ALA A 305 -10.20 0.44 8.38
N THR A 306 -10.39 -0.38 7.35
CA THR A 306 -11.49 -0.25 6.40
C THR A 306 -12.85 -0.47 7.08
N ARG A 307 -12.98 -1.44 7.97
CA ARG A 307 -14.19 -1.65 8.78
C ARG A 307 -14.48 -0.48 9.73
N GLU A 308 -13.43 0.12 10.29
CA GLU A 308 -13.57 1.31 11.12
C GLU A 308 -14.02 2.53 10.30
N MET A 309 -13.46 2.72 9.10
CA MET A 309 -13.92 3.76 8.18
C MET A 309 -15.40 3.60 7.80
N GLU A 310 -15.87 2.38 7.54
CA GLU A 310 -17.29 2.12 7.26
C GLU A 310 -18.20 2.56 8.42
N ARG A 311 -17.85 2.21 9.66
CA ARG A 311 -18.58 2.66 10.86
C ARG A 311 -18.55 4.17 11.03
N ASN A 312 -17.42 4.80 10.74
CA ASN A 312 -17.29 6.26 10.81
C ASN A 312 -18.18 6.96 9.78
N MET A 313 -18.26 6.41 8.56
CA MET A 313 -19.18 6.93 7.53
C MET A 313 -20.65 6.81 7.94
N ASP A 314 -21.05 5.70 8.56
CA ASP A 314 -22.41 5.54 9.09
C ASP A 314 -22.73 6.58 10.19
N ASN A 315 -21.77 6.85 11.07
CA ASN A 315 -21.92 7.88 12.10
C ASN A 315 -22.06 9.27 11.49
N ILE A 316 -21.22 9.62 10.50
CA ILE A 316 -21.26 10.92 9.81
C ILE A 316 -22.60 11.07 9.07
N ALA A 317 -23.09 10.01 8.43
CA ALA A 317 -24.42 10.00 7.80
C ALA A 317 -25.55 10.22 8.82
N GLY A 318 -25.42 9.67 10.01
CA GLY A 318 -26.33 9.90 11.12
C GLY A 318 -26.35 11.37 11.57
N VAL A 319 -25.18 11.97 11.76
CA VAL A 319 -25.03 13.39 12.14
C VAL A 319 -25.59 14.31 11.04
N ALA A 320 -25.31 14.00 9.76
CA ALA A 320 -25.86 14.76 8.64
C ALA A 320 -27.39 14.77 8.64
N ARG A 321 -28.03 13.62 8.87
CA ARG A 321 -29.50 13.54 9.01
C ARG A 321 -30.04 14.39 10.17
N GLN A 322 -29.41 14.28 11.33
CA GLN A 322 -29.80 15.07 12.50
C GLN A 322 -29.65 16.58 12.24
N THR A 323 -28.61 16.99 11.52
CA THR A 323 -28.37 18.38 11.13
C THR A 323 -29.48 18.87 10.16
N ALA A 324 -29.91 18.03 9.20
CA ALA A 324 -31.04 18.36 8.33
C ALA A 324 -32.34 18.54 9.09
N GLU A 325 -32.65 17.60 10.00
CA GLU A 325 -33.85 17.68 10.86
C GLU A 325 -33.85 18.96 11.71
N GLY A 326 -32.69 19.28 12.33
CA GLY A 326 -32.53 20.52 13.10
C GLY A 326 -32.72 21.79 12.25
N SER A 327 -32.23 21.78 11.00
CA SER A 327 -32.43 22.92 10.07
C SER A 327 -33.89 23.13 9.71
N VAL A 328 -34.66 22.06 9.52
CA VAL A 328 -36.11 22.14 9.29
C VAL A 328 -36.83 22.72 10.51
N GLU A 329 -36.48 22.30 11.74
CA GLU A 329 -37.06 22.83 12.98
C GLU A 329 -36.73 24.31 13.18
N ILE A 330 -35.51 24.74 12.86
CA ILE A 330 -35.11 26.16 12.88
C ILE A 330 -35.93 26.93 11.87
N ALA A 331 -36.15 26.43 10.65
CA ALA A 331 -36.98 27.10 9.64
C ALA A 331 -38.42 27.29 10.12
N GLN A 332 -39.01 26.29 10.77
CA GLN A 332 -40.36 26.38 11.34
C GLN A 332 -40.44 27.39 12.48
N SER A 333 -39.48 27.36 13.43
CA SER A 333 -39.41 28.32 14.54
C SER A 333 -39.24 29.75 14.04
N THR A 334 -38.50 29.94 12.94
CA THR A 334 -38.31 31.22 12.29
C THR A 334 -39.66 31.79 11.78
N VAL A 335 -40.52 30.97 11.19
CA VAL A 335 -41.89 31.41 10.76
C VAL A 335 -42.70 31.89 11.95
N GLU A 336 -42.63 31.23 13.09
CA GLU A 336 -43.33 31.65 14.32
C GLU A 336 -42.80 32.99 14.83
N LEU A 337 -41.49 33.21 14.81
CA LEU A 337 -40.85 34.48 15.20
C LEU A 337 -41.25 35.63 14.26
N VAL A 338 -41.33 35.39 12.94
CA VAL A 338 -41.85 36.40 11.97
C VAL A 338 -43.28 36.78 12.30
N ASN A 339 -44.15 35.82 12.59
CA ASN A 339 -45.53 36.08 12.98
C ASN A 339 -45.60 36.88 14.27
N MET A 340 -44.74 36.61 15.23
CA MET A 340 -44.67 37.35 16.51
C MET A 340 -44.19 38.77 16.30
N ALA A 341 -43.12 38.98 15.53
CA ALA A 341 -42.61 40.31 15.16
C ALA A 341 -43.68 41.15 14.41
N SER A 342 -44.40 40.50 13.47
CA SER A 342 -45.48 41.13 12.73
C SER A 342 -46.65 41.54 13.65
N SER A 343 -47.00 40.71 14.63
CA SER A 343 -48.00 41.01 15.63
C SER A 343 -47.59 42.20 16.53
N MET A 344 -46.31 42.21 16.96
CA MET A 344 -45.77 43.35 17.71
C MET A 344 -45.84 44.64 16.89
N ALA A 345 -45.40 44.61 15.64
CA ALA A 345 -45.50 45.76 14.75
C ALA A 345 -46.94 46.27 14.54
N LYS A 346 -47.92 45.35 14.48
CA LYS A 346 -49.33 45.68 14.39
C LYS A 346 -49.85 46.36 15.66
N ILE A 347 -49.44 45.92 16.84
CA ILE A 347 -49.81 46.55 18.12
C ILE A 347 -49.21 47.96 18.20
N VAL A 348 -47.92 48.12 17.85
CA VAL A 348 -47.23 49.41 17.85
C VAL A 348 -47.90 50.40 16.90
N LYS A 349 -48.37 49.96 15.72
CA LYS A 349 -49.07 50.80 14.75
C LYS A 349 -50.38 51.37 15.24
N GLN A 350 -50.92 50.90 16.40
CA GLN A 350 -52.12 51.49 17.01
C GLN A 350 -51.78 52.83 17.75
N PHE A 351 -50.48 53.07 17.95
CA PHE A 351 -50.05 54.33 18.53
C PHE A 351 -49.35 55.20 17.48
N LYS A 352 -49.63 56.51 17.55
CA LYS A 352 -48.94 57.52 16.75
C LYS A 352 -47.73 58.03 17.53
N LEU A 353 -46.51 57.71 17.00
CA LEU A 353 -45.23 58.05 17.56
C LEU A 353 -44.71 59.41 17.02
#